data_869be116d3fa27a95e71f8e260257e4a
#
_entry.id   869be116d3fa27a95e71f8e260257e4a
#
_cell.length_a   1.000
_cell.length_b   1.000
_cell.length_c   1.000
_cell.angle_alpha   90.00
_cell.angle_beta   90.00
_cell.angle_gamma   90.00
#
_symmetry.space_group_name_H-M   'P 1'
#
loop_
_entity.id
_entity.type
_entity.pdbx_description
1 polymer ?
#
loop_
_entity_poly.entity_id
_entity_poly.type
_entity_poly.pdbx_seq_one_letter_code
_entity_poly.pdbx_strand_id
1 'polypeptide(L)'
;MRKLKPTLLTAIAAVTIFLYSCTKSGNFNQPETMSNPNLGLHNYGLMAMDPSQWSDVPVFNSNALLARGDGAAPVANMPSSYLLSSPAIRDQGQIGSCTGFCGTETNEILRYYYANSFPVSSTDLTVATGLSTATQTQNVNSTLFGSSSALSPLFLYYVERCVILKQSITADNGAYMVNIPQTLQGLSSNSGSGKALTLRINRTTYTFKGECYENLYSYPSNGSHSSTQYRTAPSATAISNAPNFNIGIQSGTTGSSGTTSHGYYVINSSDVVTDAKTAIANHLPVMMGFNVYDNSQYLYFEGLGIQGYAPNNFTYNPLTSSGLLVSGLKLLGGHAVPLIGYIDDASQPGGGVFICQNSWSTSWGYHGYFYLPYSVLRSTKIVPAGNLYVAII
;
A
#
# COMPACT_ATOMS: atom_id res chain seq x y z
N MET A 1 -7.39 -20.82 84.52
CA MET A 1 -8.69 -21.12 83.90
C MET A 1 -9.11 -19.94 83.04
N ARG A 2 -9.08 -19.98 81.83
CA ARG A 2 -9.76 -19.29 80.75
C ARG A 2 -8.85 -19.36 79.49
N LYS A 3 -9.29 -20.11 78.48
CA LYS A 3 -8.64 -20.30 77.21
C LYS A 3 -8.77 -19.02 76.39
N LEU A 4 -7.66 -18.50 75.88
CA LEU A 4 -7.61 -17.48 74.84
C LEU A 4 -7.36 -18.18 73.48
N LYS A 5 -8.24 -17.89 72.52
CA LYS A 5 -8.12 -18.31 71.13
C LYS A 5 -7.11 -17.42 70.41
N PRO A 6 -6.31 -17.95 69.49
CA PRO A 6 -5.49 -17.11 68.63
C PRO A 6 -6.31 -16.61 67.45
N THR A 7 -6.25 -15.30 67.22
CA THR A 7 -6.78 -14.59 66.06
C THR A 7 -5.85 -14.79 64.87
N LEU A 8 -6.41 -15.29 63.77
CA LEU A 8 -5.75 -15.48 62.50
C LEU A 8 -5.56 -14.12 61.83
N LEU A 9 -4.31 -13.66 61.69
CA LEU A 9 -3.96 -12.47 60.91
C LEU A 9 -3.78 -12.88 59.44
N THR A 10 -4.73 -12.49 58.61
CA THR A 10 -4.63 -12.66 57.14
C THR A 10 -3.73 -11.55 56.61
N ALA A 11 -2.52 -11.92 56.14
CA ALA A 11 -1.65 -11.02 55.43
C ALA A 11 -2.14 -10.91 53.97
N ILE A 12 -2.64 -9.75 53.60
CA ILE A 12 -2.92 -9.39 52.20
C ILE A 12 -1.58 -8.96 51.59
N ALA A 13 -1.02 -9.83 50.72
CA ALA A 13 0.09 -9.46 49.89
C ALA A 13 -0.42 -8.59 48.75
N ALA A 14 -0.14 -7.29 48.82
CA ALA A 14 -0.34 -6.38 47.68
C ALA A 14 0.69 -6.67 46.63
N VAL A 15 0.27 -7.34 45.54
CA VAL A 15 1.08 -7.48 44.32
C VAL A 15 1.00 -6.16 43.58
N THR A 16 2.01 -5.33 43.73
CA THR A 16 2.18 -4.12 42.90
C THR A 16 2.64 -4.53 41.52
N ILE A 17 1.68 -4.61 40.59
CA ILE A 17 1.97 -4.77 39.17
C ILE A 17 2.49 -3.42 38.67
N PHE A 18 3.79 -3.32 38.44
CA PHE A 18 4.38 -2.22 37.70
C PHE A 18 3.95 -2.36 36.22
N LEU A 19 2.88 -1.65 35.85
CA LEU A 19 2.57 -1.40 34.46
C LEU A 19 3.63 -0.42 33.93
N TYR A 20 4.59 -0.96 33.20
CA TYR A 20 5.42 -0.15 32.33
C TYR A 20 4.53 0.42 31.23
N SER A 21 4.05 1.64 31.46
CA SER A 21 3.42 2.44 30.43
C SER A 21 4.52 2.89 29.47
N CYS A 22 4.69 2.18 28.36
CA CYS A 22 5.32 2.76 27.19
C CYS A 22 4.41 3.90 26.73
N THR A 23 4.79 5.12 27.01
CA THR A 23 4.19 6.31 26.41
C THR A 23 4.49 6.27 24.90
N LYS A 24 3.52 5.78 24.13
CA LYS A 24 3.51 5.96 22.69
C LYS A 24 3.35 7.44 22.38
N SER A 25 4.39 8.08 21.92
CA SER A 25 4.30 9.35 21.22
C SER A 25 3.61 9.11 19.88
N GLY A 26 2.48 9.74 19.67
CA GLY A 26 1.69 9.67 18.45
C GLY A 26 0.43 8.84 18.61
N ASN A 27 -0.57 9.40 19.32
CA ASN A 27 -1.90 8.84 19.39
C ASN A 27 -2.61 8.95 18.04
N PHE A 28 -2.46 7.94 17.17
CA PHE A 28 -3.62 7.50 16.43
C PHE A 28 -4.38 6.55 17.34
N ASN A 29 -5.38 7.06 18.03
CA ASN A 29 -6.42 6.22 18.58
C ASN A 29 -7.01 5.47 17.39
N GLN A 30 -6.79 4.16 17.30
CA GLN A 30 -7.68 3.34 16.47
C GLN A 30 -9.09 3.65 16.98
N PRO A 31 -10.01 4.11 16.10
CA PRO A 31 -11.39 4.29 16.51
C PRO A 31 -11.87 2.93 17.00
N GLU A 32 -12.48 2.91 18.20
CA GLU A 32 -13.24 1.76 18.63
C GLU A 32 -14.15 1.35 17.47
N THR A 33 -14.17 0.07 17.17
CA THR A 33 -14.93 -0.54 16.08
C THR A 33 -16.34 0.03 16.05
N MET A 34 -16.54 1.08 15.25
CA MET A 34 -17.88 1.56 15.00
C MET A 34 -18.58 0.51 14.16
N SER A 35 -19.55 -0.16 14.76
CA SER A 35 -20.49 -1.03 14.07
C SER A 35 -21.42 -0.19 13.20
N ASN A 36 -20.90 0.29 12.09
CA ASN A 36 -21.73 0.71 10.97
C ASN A 36 -21.96 -0.55 10.12
N PRO A 37 -23.20 -1.03 9.99
CA PRO A 37 -23.50 -2.29 9.30
C PRO A 37 -23.05 -2.31 7.83
N ASN A 38 -22.71 -1.17 7.25
CA ASN A 38 -22.21 -1.05 5.87
C ASN A 38 -20.70 -0.79 5.79
N LEU A 39 -20.00 -0.56 6.90
CA LEU A 39 -18.56 -0.33 6.97
C LEU A 39 -17.78 -1.56 7.49
N GLY A 40 -18.48 -2.61 7.91
CA GLY A 40 -17.90 -3.79 8.53
C GLY A 40 -17.26 -4.80 7.57
N LEU A 41 -17.17 -4.51 6.28
CA LEU A 41 -16.66 -5.46 5.30
C LEU A 41 -15.15 -5.38 5.10
N HIS A 42 -14.51 -4.23 5.37
CA HIS A 42 -13.08 -4.03 5.12
C HIS A 42 -12.38 -3.35 6.30
N ASN A 43 -11.17 -3.79 6.61
CA ASN A 43 -10.33 -3.18 7.64
C ASN A 43 -9.33 -2.20 7.04
N TYR A 44 -9.14 -1.08 7.74
CA TYR A 44 -8.11 -0.10 7.45
C TYR A 44 -6.81 -0.50 8.13
N GLY A 45 -5.84 -1.01 7.37
CA GLY A 45 -4.60 -1.58 7.91
C GLY A 45 -3.37 -0.70 7.79
N LEU A 46 -3.48 0.52 7.24
CA LEU A 46 -2.33 1.41 7.14
C LEU A 46 -2.07 2.12 8.47
N MET A 47 -0.85 1.94 8.98
CA MET A 47 -0.36 2.61 10.17
C MET A 47 0.25 3.97 9.82
N ALA A 48 0.07 4.96 10.70
CA ALA A 48 0.71 6.27 10.54
C ALA A 48 2.21 6.18 10.82
N MET A 49 3.02 6.80 9.94
CA MET A 49 4.48 6.81 10.07
C MET A 49 5.01 8.04 10.77
N ASP A 50 6.04 7.84 11.60
CA ASP A 50 6.92 8.92 12.06
C ASP A 50 7.92 9.29 10.95
N PRO A 51 8.30 10.56 10.78
CA PRO A 51 9.30 10.97 9.79
C PRO A 51 10.62 10.20 9.85
N SER A 52 11.04 9.75 11.03
CA SER A 52 12.28 8.95 11.19
C SER A 52 12.23 7.60 10.48
N GLN A 53 11.05 7.06 10.15
CA GLN A 53 10.89 5.75 9.51
C GLN A 53 11.17 5.78 8.00
N TRP A 54 11.17 6.96 7.39
CA TRP A 54 11.38 7.13 5.94
C TRP A 54 12.42 8.21 5.57
N SER A 55 13.02 8.87 6.54
CA SER A 55 13.98 9.97 6.31
C SER A 55 15.25 9.56 5.57
N ASP A 56 15.57 8.27 5.55
CA ASP A 56 16.71 7.70 4.80
C ASP A 56 16.34 7.28 3.37
N VAL A 57 15.06 7.38 3.00
CA VAL A 57 14.59 7.06 1.64
C VAL A 57 14.88 8.23 0.72
N PRO A 58 15.59 8.02 -0.41
CA PRO A 58 15.86 9.10 -1.35
C PRO A 58 14.57 9.63 -1.97
N VAL A 59 14.56 10.95 -2.22
CA VAL A 59 13.42 11.60 -2.84
C VAL A 59 13.41 11.30 -4.35
N PHE A 60 12.24 10.97 -4.86
CA PHE A 60 12.04 10.73 -6.29
C PHE A 60 12.29 12.03 -7.09
N ASN A 61 13.00 11.90 -8.18
CA ASN A 61 13.23 12.96 -9.15
C ASN A 61 13.52 12.37 -10.53
N SER A 62 13.64 13.21 -11.56
CA SER A 62 13.88 12.74 -12.93
C SER A 62 15.15 11.88 -13.09
N ASN A 63 16.18 12.08 -12.25
CA ASN A 63 17.39 11.24 -12.31
C ASN A 63 17.12 9.81 -11.82
N ALA A 64 16.11 9.60 -10.96
CA ALA A 64 15.71 8.26 -10.55
C ALA A 64 15.23 7.42 -11.75
N LEU A 65 14.63 8.06 -12.76
CA LEU A 65 14.18 7.40 -13.98
C LEU A 65 15.33 6.89 -14.84
N LEU A 66 16.51 7.51 -14.76
CA LEU A 66 17.71 7.07 -15.47
C LEU A 66 18.31 5.79 -14.88
N ALA A 67 17.92 5.45 -13.62
CA ALA A 67 18.36 4.25 -12.95
C ALA A 67 17.53 3.00 -13.29
N ARG A 68 16.54 3.12 -14.18
CA ARG A 68 15.68 2.00 -14.60
C ARG A 68 16.49 0.95 -15.33
N GLY A 69 16.25 -0.32 -14.98
CA GLY A 69 16.96 -1.45 -15.59
C GLY A 69 16.58 -1.71 -17.06
N ASP A 70 15.48 -1.15 -17.56
CA ASP A 70 15.00 -1.28 -18.94
C ASP A 70 15.72 -0.36 -19.94
N GLY A 71 16.53 0.59 -19.46
CA GLY A 71 17.26 1.56 -20.31
C GLY A 71 16.36 2.54 -21.07
N ALA A 72 15.07 2.58 -20.78
CA ALA A 72 14.14 3.48 -21.47
C ALA A 72 14.39 4.94 -21.07
N ALA A 73 14.37 5.85 -22.06
CA ALA A 73 14.46 7.27 -21.80
C ALA A 73 13.18 7.77 -21.10
N PRO A 74 13.30 8.70 -20.13
CA PRO A 74 12.13 9.32 -19.52
C PRO A 74 11.25 10.01 -20.56
N VAL A 75 9.93 10.00 -20.34
CA VAL A 75 8.97 10.72 -21.20
C VAL A 75 9.25 12.22 -21.11
N ALA A 76 9.59 12.83 -22.24
CA ALA A 76 9.89 14.25 -22.31
C ALA A 76 8.63 15.13 -22.17
N ASN A 77 7.49 14.67 -22.71
CA ASN A 77 6.22 15.39 -22.66
C ASN A 77 5.17 14.48 -22.04
N MET A 78 4.73 14.81 -20.86
CA MET A 78 3.64 14.08 -20.19
C MET A 78 2.32 14.34 -20.96
N PRO A 79 1.61 13.28 -21.30
CA PRO A 79 0.28 13.40 -21.87
C PRO A 79 -0.72 13.92 -20.84
N SER A 80 -1.88 14.41 -21.32
CA SER A 80 -2.96 14.87 -20.46
C SER A 80 -3.67 13.75 -19.70
N SER A 81 -3.42 12.50 -20.05
CA SER A 81 -3.94 11.35 -19.33
C SER A 81 -3.12 10.09 -19.60
N TYR A 82 -3.09 9.21 -18.62
CA TYR A 82 -2.38 7.93 -18.70
C TYR A 82 -3.06 6.88 -17.81
N LEU A 83 -3.05 5.62 -18.26
CA LEU A 83 -3.51 4.48 -17.45
C LEU A 83 -2.61 3.28 -17.69
N LEU A 84 -2.03 2.77 -16.62
CA LEU A 84 -1.23 1.54 -16.62
C LEU A 84 -2.14 0.32 -16.76
N SER A 85 -1.66 -0.70 -17.49
CA SER A 85 -2.22 -2.05 -17.37
C SER A 85 -2.01 -2.55 -15.94
N SER A 86 -3.04 -3.09 -15.34
CA SER A 86 -3.03 -3.53 -13.96
C SER A 86 -3.66 -4.92 -13.78
N PRO A 87 -3.31 -5.65 -12.71
CA PRO A 87 -3.93 -6.94 -12.40
C PRO A 87 -5.41 -6.78 -12.10
N ALA A 88 -6.14 -7.91 -12.13
CA ALA A 88 -7.54 -7.94 -11.74
C ALA A 88 -7.74 -7.46 -10.29
N ILE A 89 -8.84 -6.76 -10.07
CA ILE A 89 -9.22 -6.31 -8.73
C ILE A 89 -9.42 -7.52 -7.80
N ARG A 90 -8.86 -7.42 -6.62
CA ARG A 90 -8.93 -8.42 -5.55
C ARG A 90 -9.76 -7.91 -4.37
N ASP A 91 -9.99 -8.78 -3.40
CA ASP A 91 -10.71 -8.46 -2.18
C ASP A 91 -9.90 -8.85 -0.95
N GLN A 92 -9.49 -7.84 -0.15
CA GLN A 92 -8.80 -8.06 1.11
C GLN A 92 -9.73 -8.53 2.24
N GLY A 93 -11.04 -8.38 2.06
CA GLY A 93 -12.04 -8.69 3.09
C GLY A 93 -11.76 -7.94 4.39
N GLN A 94 -11.83 -8.66 5.51
CA GLN A 94 -11.69 -8.09 6.86
C GLN A 94 -10.23 -8.06 7.38
N ILE A 95 -9.25 -8.38 6.56
CA ILE A 95 -7.84 -8.30 6.96
C ILE A 95 -7.30 -6.90 6.68
N GLY A 96 -6.58 -6.32 7.64
CA GLY A 96 -5.93 -5.01 7.50
C GLY A 96 -4.71 -5.03 6.58
N SER A 97 -4.78 -5.71 5.44
CA SER A 97 -3.67 -6.03 4.53
C SER A 97 -3.58 -5.13 3.31
N CYS A 98 -4.14 -3.93 3.37
CA CYS A 98 -4.11 -2.99 2.24
C CYS A 98 -2.69 -2.69 1.75
N THR A 99 -1.69 -2.65 2.63
CA THR A 99 -0.28 -2.52 2.26
C THR A 99 0.21 -3.72 1.44
N GLY A 100 -0.17 -4.94 1.84
CA GLY A 100 0.11 -6.17 1.09
C GLY A 100 -0.45 -6.12 -0.32
N PHE A 101 -1.72 -5.72 -0.48
CA PHE A 101 -2.35 -5.59 -1.81
C PHE A 101 -1.70 -4.49 -2.63
N CYS A 102 -1.51 -3.30 -2.06
CA CYS A 102 -0.86 -2.18 -2.74
C CYS A 102 0.53 -2.55 -3.26
N GLY A 103 1.32 -3.25 -2.45
CA GLY A 103 2.66 -3.72 -2.82
C GLY A 103 2.63 -4.78 -3.90
N THR A 104 1.76 -5.77 -3.77
CA THR A 104 1.60 -6.86 -4.74
C THR A 104 1.17 -6.34 -6.10
N GLU A 105 0.14 -5.52 -6.16
CA GLU A 105 -0.35 -4.93 -7.40
C GLU A 105 0.72 -4.05 -8.06
N THR A 106 1.45 -3.26 -7.27
CA THR A 106 2.60 -2.49 -7.74
C THR A 106 3.68 -3.39 -8.35
N ASN A 107 4.07 -4.46 -7.65
CA ASN A 107 5.09 -5.39 -8.10
C ASN A 107 4.69 -6.12 -9.40
N GLU A 108 3.43 -6.54 -9.52
CA GLU A 108 2.88 -7.15 -10.73
C GLU A 108 2.89 -6.18 -11.92
N ILE A 109 2.47 -4.92 -11.72
CA ILE A 109 2.49 -3.88 -12.77
C ILE A 109 3.92 -3.62 -13.25
N LEU A 110 4.86 -3.43 -12.33
CA LEU A 110 6.27 -3.20 -12.67
C LEU A 110 6.83 -4.35 -13.51
N ARG A 111 6.54 -5.60 -13.13
CA ARG A 111 7.00 -6.79 -13.87
C ARG A 111 6.35 -6.92 -15.22
N TYR A 112 5.09 -6.56 -15.35
CA TYR A 112 4.41 -6.55 -16.64
C TYR A 112 5.13 -5.64 -17.63
N TYR A 113 5.42 -4.41 -17.24
CA TYR A 113 6.09 -3.45 -18.13
C TYR A 113 7.56 -3.80 -18.35
N TYR A 114 8.28 -4.22 -17.31
CA TYR A 114 9.67 -4.61 -17.43
C TYR A 114 9.87 -5.86 -18.32
N ALA A 115 9.10 -6.93 -18.09
CA ALA A 115 9.24 -8.18 -18.83
C ALA A 115 8.91 -8.04 -20.33
N ASN A 116 8.05 -7.10 -20.67
CA ASN A 116 7.62 -6.89 -22.06
C ASN A 116 8.42 -5.79 -22.77
N SER A 117 9.36 -5.14 -22.06
CA SER A 117 10.18 -4.04 -22.61
C SER A 117 9.33 -3.01 -23.37
N PHE A 118 8.15 -2.69 -22.83
CA PHE A 118 7.27 -1.73 -23.47
C PHE A 118 7.98 -0.38 -23.56
N PRO A 119 8.16 0.17 -24.76
CA PRO A 119 8.65 1.52 -24.90
C PRO A 119 7.63 2.44 -24.22
N VAL A 120 8.11 3.37 -23.43
CA VAL A 120 7.27 4.43 -22.90
C VAL A 120 6.76 5.25 -24.07
N SER A 121 5.55 4.98 -24.52
CA SER A 121 4.94 5.59 -25.70
C SER A 121 3.75 6.43 -25.31
N SER A 122 3.67 7.61 -25.90
CA SER A 122 2.49 8.48 -25.77
C SER A 122 1.21 7.86 -26.38
N THR A 123 1.32 6.75 -27.10
CA THR A 123 0.19 6.05 -27.72
C THR A 123 -0.51 5.03 -26.81
N ASP A 124 0.09 4.63 -25.69
CA ASP A 124 -0.59 3.81 -24.67
C ASP A 124 -1.72 4.57 -23.95
N LEU A 125 -2.01 5.75 -24.41
CA LEU A 125 -2.73 6.82 -23.74
C LEU A 125 -4.13 7.09 -24.24
N THR A 126 -4.66 6.29 -25.11
CA THR A 126 -5.99 6.52 -25.70
C THR A 126 -7.14 6.26 -24.73
N VAL A 127 -6.98 6.55 -23.47
CA VAL A 127 -7.98 6.18 -22.45
C VAL A 127 -8.86 7.31 -21.97
N ALA A 128 -8.58 8.54 -22.33
CA ALA A 128 -8.97 9.58 -21.42
C ALA A 128 -10.29 10.27 -21.62
N THR A 129 -10.90 10.20 -22.75
CA THR A 129 -12.13 10.98 -23.00
C THR A 129 -13.45 10.22 -22.72
N GLY A 130 -13.33 9.00 -22.25
CA GLY A 130 -14.46 8.16 -21.90
C GLY A 130 -13.96 6.83 -21.38
N LEU A 131 -13.61 6.76 -20.09
CA LEU A 131 -13.42 5.49 -19.43
C LEU A 131 -14.74 4.72 -19.47
N SER A 132 -15.03 4.12 -20.62
CA SER A 132 -16.10 3.15 -20.72
C SER A 132 -15.69 1.91 -19.93
N THR A 133 -16.64 1.20 -19.37
CA THR A 133 -16.45 -0.12 -18.72
C THR A 133 -15.58 -1.06 -19.55
N ALA A 134 -15.70 -1.00 -20.88
CA ALA A 134 -14.92 -1.77 -21.83
C ALA A 134 -13.43 -1.41 -21.81
N THR A 135 -13.07 -0.16 -21.63
CA THR A 135 -11.66 0.29 -21.69
C THR A 135 -10.87 -0.10 -20.44
N GLN A 136 -11.50 -0.07 -19.27
CA GLN A 136 -10.87 -0.56 -18.02
C GLN A 136 -10.70 -2.08 -18.03
N THR A 137 -11.67 -2.81 -18.58
CA THR A 137 -11.59 -4.26 -18.74
C THR A 137 -10.50 -4.67 -19.75
N GLN A 138 -10.23 -3.83 -20.74
CA GLN A 138 -9.19 -4.10 -21.76
C GLN A 138 -7.76 -3.96 -21.22
N ASN A 139 -7.55 -3.15 -20.18
CA ASN A 139 -6.23 -2.97 -19.58
C ASN A 139 -5.87 -4.10 -18.61
N VAL A 140 -6.82 -4.94 -18.24
CA VAL A 140 -6.56 -6.16 -17.48
C VAL A 140 -6.08 -7.23 -18.45
N ASN A 141 -4.79 -7.41 -18.59
CA ASN A 141 -4.23 -8.52 -19.38
C ASN A 141 -4.31 -9.80 -18.56
N SER A 142 -5.43 -10.53 -18.69
CA SER A 142 -5.70 -11.77 -17.95
C SER A 142 -4.65 -12.88 -18.21
N THR A 143 -3.89 -12.80 -19.29
CA THR A 143 -2.84 -13.79 -19.59
C THR A 143 -1.55 -13.55 -18.83
N LEU A 144 -1.18 -12.29 -18.57
CA LEU A 144 0.04 -11.93 -17.83
C LEU A 144 -0.20 -11.82 -16.33
N PHE A 145 -1.43 -11.48 -15.93
CA PHE A 145 -1.88 -11.43 -14.54
C PHE A 145 -2.79 -12.63 -14.18
N GLY A 146 -2.70 -13.73 -14.93
CA GLY A 146 -3.53 -14.92 -14.68
C GLY A 146 -3.24 -15.56 -13.32
N SER A 147 -4.19 -16.35 -12.82
CA SER A 147 -4.12 -16.98 -11.48
C SER A 147 -2.85 -17.81 -11.23
N SER A 148 -2.19 -18.29 -12.29
CA SER A 148 -0.93 -19.04 -12.20
C SER A 148 0.31 -18.15 -12.03
N SER A 149 0.23 -16.87 -12.34
CA SER A 149 1.31 -15.88 -12.25
C SER A 149 1.06 -14.80 -11.20
N ALA A 150 -0.10 -14.81 -10.55
CA ALA A 150 -0.43 -13.87 -9.50
C ALA A 150 0.51 -14.01 -8.30
N LEU A 151 0.91 -12.88 -7.73
CA LEU A 151 1.74 -12.81 -6.53
C LEU A 151 0.86 -12.76 -5.28
N SER A 152 1.45 -13.02 -4.10
CA SER A 152 0.74 -13.22 -2.85
C SER A 152 0.69 -11.99 -1.94
N PRO A 153 -0.44 -11.27 -1.87
CA PRO A 153 -0.59 -10.17 -0.92
C PRO A 153 -0.44 -10.64 0.54
N LEU A 154 -0.81 -11.87 0.84
CA LEU A 154 -0.64 -12.43 2.17
C LEU A 154 0.82 -12.61 2.54
N PHE A 155 1.68 -13.02 1.59
CA PHE A 155 3.11 -13.16 1.83
C PHE A 155 3.74 -11.81 2.15
N LEU A 156 3.45 -10.79 1.35
CA LEU A 156 3.95 -9.44 1.58
C LEU A 156 3.50 -8.95 2.95
N TYR A 157 2.23 -9.04 3.24
CA TYR A 157 1.67 -8.61 4.53
C TYR A 157 2.21 -9.43 5.72
N TYR A 158 2.50 -10.73 5.55
CA TYR A 158 3.16 -11.53 6.57
C TYR A 158 4.56 -10.99 6.89
N VAL A 159 5.35 -10.68 5.87
CA VAL A 159 6.71 -10.14 6.05
C VAL A 159 6.65 -8.78 6.74
N GLU A 160 5.77 -7.89 6.32
CA GLU A 160 5.56 -6.59 6.96
C GLU A 160 5.28 -6.74 8.46
N ARG A 161 4.27 -7.54 8.82
CA ARG A 161 3.84 -7.71 10.20
C ARG A 161 4.82 -8.52 11.05
N CYS A 162 5.13 -9.72 10.61
CA CYS A 162 5.83 -10.70 11.45
C CYS A 162 7.35 -10.56 11.36
N VAL A 163 7.90 -10.21 10.18
CA VAL A 163 9.35 -10.11 10.00
C VAL A 163 9.87 -8.71 10.32
N ILE A 164 9.22 -7.66 9.82
CA ILE A 164 9.66 -6.27 10.04
C ILE A 164 9.16 -5.76 11.39
N LEU A 165 7.85 -5.77 11.60
CA LEU A 165 7.22 -5.16 12.78
C LEU A 165 7.19 -6.06 14.01
N LYS A 166 7.62 -7.33 13.89
CA LYS A 166 7.66 -8.32 14.99
C LYS A 166 6.29 -8.51 15.67
N GLN A 167 5.22 -8.34 14.95
CA GLN A 167 3.87 -8.61 15.45
C GLN A 167 3.65 -10.12 15.62
N SER A 168 2.72 -10.50 16.50
CA SER A 168 2.24 -11.88 16.57
C SER A 168 1.61 -12.30 15.24
N ILE A 169 1.78 -13.57 14.88
CA ILE A 169 1.15 -14.13 13.66
C ILE A 169 -0.38 -14.02 13.67
N THR A 170 -0.99 -13.92 14.84
CA THR A 170 -2.44 -13.77 15.00
C THR A 170 -2.89 -12.31 15.06
N ALA A 171 -1.96 -11.36 15.15
CA ALA A 171 -2.28 -9.93 15.20
C ALA A 171 -2.61 -9.40 13.80
N ASP A 172 -3.54 -8.45 13.73
CA ASP A 172 -3.91 -7.73 12.51
C ASP A 172 -3.89 -6.22 12.77
N ASN A 173 -2.69 -5.73 13.11
CA ASN A 173 -2.49 -4.32 13.48
C ASN A 173 -2.09 -3.43 12.30
N GLY A 174 -2.07 -3.99 11.08
CA GLY A 174 -1.63 -3.27 9.89
C GLY A 174 -0.11 -3.16 9.74
N ALA A 175 0.31 -2.32 8.79
CA ALA A 175 1.71 -2.05 8.48
C ALA A 175 1.92 -0.60 8.01
N TYR A 176 3.19 -0.19 7.84
CA TYR A 176 3.56 1.12 7.34
C TYR A 176 3.80 1.09 5.83
N MET A 177 3.59 2.21 5.14
CA MET A 177 3.88 2.31 3.71
C MET A 177 5.32 1.92 3.35
N VAL A 178 6.29 2.30 4.17
CA VAL A 178 7.72 1.97 3.95
C VAL A 178 8.00 0.48 4.05
N ASN A 179 7.15 -0.30 4.73
CA ASN A 179 7.36 -1.75 4.85
C ASN A 179 7.13 -2.49 3.52
N ILE A 180 6.32 -1.93 2.62
CA ILE A 180 6.12 -2.48 1.27
C ILE A 180 7.47 -2.61 0.54
N PRO A 181 8.16 -1.50 0.20
CA PRO A 181 9.41 -1.60 -0.54
C PRO A 181 10.53 -2.26 0.27
N GLN A 182 10.55 -2.16 1.60
CA GLN A 182 11.48 -2.92 2.44
C GLN A 182 11.31 -4.43 2.25
N THR A 183 10.07 -4.92 2.23
CA THR A 183 9.78 -6.34 1.96
C THR A 183 10.24 -6.74 0.56
N LEU A 184 9.86 -5.98 -0.45
CA LEU A 184 10.21 -6.27 -1.83
C LEU A 184 11.72 -6.24 -2.06
N GLN A 185 12.45 -5.36 -1.39
CA GLN A 185 13.91 -5.28 -1.45
C GLN A 185 14.61 -6.32 -0.56
N GLY A 186 13.95 -6.77 0.51
CA GLY A 186 14.50 -7.70 1.49
C GLY A 186 15.43 -7.06 2.52
N LEU A 187 15.34 -5.75 2.73
CA LEU A 187 16.20 -4.97 3.62
C LEU A 187 15.39 -4.13 4.61
N SER A 188 15.90 -4.00 5.84
CA SER A 188 15.24 -3.24 6.91
C SER A 188 15.32 -1.72 6.73
N SER A 189 16.15 -1.23 5.84
CA SER A 189 16.24 0.19 5.48
C SER A 189 16.77 0.32 4.05
N ASN A 190 16.53 1.47 3.44
CA ASN A 190 16.97 1.76 2.08
C ASN A 190 18.45 2.20 1.99
N SER A 191 19.09 2.42 3.13
CA SER A 191 20.53 2.72 3.17
C SER A 191 21.35 1.48 2.82
N GLY A 192 22.49 1.64 2.19
CA GLY A 192 23.43 0.54 1.90
C GLY A 192 23.89 -0.25 3.13
N SER A 193 23.48 0.17 4.33
CA SER A 193 23.64 -0.52 5.62
C SER A 193 22.41 -1.30 6.06
N GLY A 194 21.34 -1.37 5.24
CA GLY A 194 20.13 -2.13 5.53
C GLY A 194 20.45 -3.60 5.83
N LYS A 195 19.88 -4.12 6.91
CA LYS A 195 20.05 -5.52 7.29
C LYS A 195 19.05 -6.38 6.56
N ALA A 196 19.45 -7.58 6.13
CA ALA A 196 18.57 -8.58 5.58
C ALA A 196 17.39 -8.87 6.52
N LEU A 197 16.20 -8.99 5.97
CA LEU A 197 15.00 -9.35 6.72
C LEU A 197 15.06 -10.83 7.08
N THR A 198 15.18 -11.16 8.36
CA THR A 198 15.27 -12.54 8.83
C THR A 198 14.26 -12.84 9.92
N LEU A 199 13.75 -14.07 9.91
CA LEU A 199 12.91 -14.60 10.97
C LEU A 199 13.23 -16.07 11.21
N ARG A 200 13.21 -16.51 12.48
CA ARG A 200 13.38 -17.90 12.86
C ARG A 200 12.02 -18.60 12.97
N ILE A 201 11.76 -19.56 12.09
CA ILE A 201 10.56 -20.38 12.07
C ILE A 201 10.97 -21.82 12.33
N ASN A 202 10.38 -22.50 13.32
CA ASN A 202 10.65 -23.91 13.65
C ASN A 202 12.15 -24.24 13.75
N ARG A 203 12.94 -23.42 14.46
CA ARG A 203 14.41 -23.53 14.65
C ARG A 203 15.26 -23.22 13.41
N THR A 204 14.68 -22.98 12.25
CA THR A 204 15.38 -22.57 11.02
C THR A 204 15.28 -21.07 10.84
N THR A 205 16.40 -20.40 10.55
CA THR A 205 16.42 -18.97 10.19
C THR A 205 16.23 -18.83 8.68
N TYR A 206 15.22 -18.08 8.30
CA TYR A 206 14.91 -17.75 6.90
C TYR A 206 15.23 -16.29 6.62
N THR A 207 15.64 -16.01 5.39
CA THR A 207 15.79 -14.66 4.85
C THR A 207 14.64 -14.38 3.92
N PHE A 208 14.00 -13.21 4.08
CA PHE A 208 12.85 -12.79 3.30
C PHE A 208 13.27 -11.67 2.35
N LYS A 209 12.90 -11.80 1.09
CA LYS A 209 13.16 -10.83 0.02
C LYS A 209 12.15 -11.04 -1.09
N GLY A 210 11.50 -9.97 -1.55
CA GLY A 210 10.50 -10.08 -2.62
C GLY A 210 9.21 -10.72 -2.17
N GLU A 211 8.52 -11.36 -3.09
CA GLU A 211 7.18 -11.88 -2.94
C GLU A 211 7.05 -13.22 -3.67
N CYS A 212 6.27 -14.15 -3.16
CA CYS A 212 6.06 -15.46 -3.80
C CYS A 212 4.77 -15.49 -4.63
N TYR A 213 4.60 -16.53 -5.44
CA TYR A 213 3.32 -16.81 -6.09
C TYR A 213 2.19 -17.04 -5.11
N GLU A 214 0.98 -16.59 -5.48
CA GLU A 214 -0.26 -16.75 -4.72
C GLU A 214 -0.58 -18.22 -4.40
N ASN A 215 -0.34 -19.13 -5.33
CA ASN A 215 -0.56 -20.57 -5.13
C ASN A 215 0.37 -21.24 -4.10
N LEU A 216 1.48 -20.57 -3.73
CA LEU A 216 2.40 -21.06 -2.70
C LEU A 216 2.05 -20.55 -1.30
N TYR A 217 1.35 -19.42 -1.21
CA TYR A 217 0.88 -18.84 0.04
C TYR A 217 -0.40 -18.03 -0.20
N SER A 218 -1.51 -18.76 -0.35
CA SER A 218 -2.78 -18.22 -0.81
C SER A 218 -3.45 -17.30 0.20
N TYR A 219 -4.06 -16.24 -0.31
CA TYR A 219 -4.91 -15.36 0.48
C TYR A 219 -6.16 -16.11 0.95
N PRO A 220 -6.67 -15.85 2.17
CA PRO A 220 -7.89 -16.50 2.65
C PRO A 220 -9.09 -16.14 1.79
N SER A 221 -9.79 -17.13 1.26
CA SER A 221 -10.95 -16.91 0.38
C SER A 221 -12.12 -16.17 1.04
N ASN A 222 -12.17 -16.20 2.37
CA ASN A 222 -13.16 -15.46 3.18
C ASN A 222 -12.65 -14.13 3.72
N GLY A 223 -11.43 -13.72 3.33
CA GLY A 223 -10.82 -12.47 3.80
C GLY A 223 -10.72 -12.34 5.32
N SER A 224 -10.63 -13.48 6.07
CA SER A 224 -10.67 -13.46 7.53
C SER A 224 -9.31 -13.71 8.17
N HIS A 225 -8.93 -12.83 9.11
CA HIS A 225 -7.73 -12.99 9.95
C HIS A 225 -7.82 -14.18 10.93
N SER A 226 -8.97 -14.79 11.10
CA SER A 226 -9.14 -16.02 11.87
C SER A 226 -8.85 -17.28 11.06
N SER A 227 -8.64 -17.17 9.73
CA SER A 227 -8.35 -18.31 8.87
C SER A 227 -7.02 -18.99 9.19
N THR A 228 -6.92 -20.26 8.84
CA THR A 228 -5.67 -21.03 8.99
C THR A 228 -4.56 -20.44 8.13
N GLN A 229 -4.86 -20.02 6.90
CA GLN A 229 -3.89 -19.41 5.98
C GLN A 229 -3.24 -18.17 6.60
N TYR A 230 -4.04 -17.27 7.16
CA TYR A 230 -3.56 -16.06 7.80
C TYR A 230 -2.66 -16.35 9.01
N ARG A 231 -2.99 -17.39 9.80
CA ARG A 231 -2.31 -17.76 11.05
C ARG A 231 -1.16 -18.75 10.88
N THR A 232 -0.83 -19.10 9.65
CA THR A 232 0.27 -20.03 9.33
C THR A 232 1.42 -19.26 8.69
N ALA A 233 2.65 -19.54 9.09
CA ALA A 233 3.82 -18.97 8.44
C ALA A 233 4.02 -19.51 7.03
N PRO A 234 4.60 -18.74 6.10
CA PRO A 234 4.92 -19.24 4.76
C PRO A 234 5.81 -20.48 4.81
N SER A 235 5.59 -21.40 3.88
CA SER A 235 6.41 -22.60 3.73
C SER A 235 7.85 -22.24 3.27
N ALA A 236 8.80 -23.14 3.48
CA ALA A 236 10.14 -22.99 2.93
C ALA A 236 10.13 -22.80 1.41
N THR A 237 9.22 -23.47 0.70
CA THR A 237 9.04 -23.32 -0.75
C THR A 237 8.56 -21.91 -1.12
N ALA A 238 7.59 -21.36 -0.41
CA ALA A 238 7.13 -19.99 -0.64
C ALA A 238 8.27 -19.00 -0.40
N ILE A 239 9.01 -19.13 0.70
CA ILE A 239 10.12 -18.25 1.05
C ILE A 239 11.25 -18.35 0.00
N SER A 240 11.59 -19.55 -0.48
CA SER A 240 12.62 -19.73 -1.50
C SER A 240 12.21 -19.25 -2.90
N ASN A 241 10.92 -19.17 -3.18
CA ASN A 241 10.39 -18.64 -4.45
C ASN A 241 10.42 -17.10 -4.47
N ALA A 242 10.20 -16.46 -3.33
CA ALA A 242 10.02 -15.01 -3.22
C ALA A 242 11.17 -14.15 -3.83
N PRO A 243 12.45 -14.52 -3.76
CA PRO A 243 13.53 -13.75 -4.37
C PRO A 243 13.42 -13.58 -5.89
N ASN A 244 12.62 -14.39 -6.58
CA ASN A 244 12.38 -14.24 -8.02
C ASN A 244 11.55 -12.98 -8.34
N PHE A 245 10.83 -12.44 -7.35
CA PHE A 245 9.91 -11.32 -7.51
C PHE A 245 10.26 -10.18 -6.52
N ASN A 246 11.54 -9.81 -6.51
CA ASN A 246 12.02 -8.69 -5.70
C ASN A 246 12.21 -7.42 -6.55
N ILE A 247 12.18 -6.25 -5.92
CA ILE A 247 12.75 -5.04 -6.47
C ILE A 247 14.25 -5.07 -6.14
N GLY A 248 15.11 -5.13 -7.17
CA GLY A 248 16.56 -5.19 -6.95
C GLY A 248 17.08 -3.96 -6.21
N ILE A 249 18.17 -4.16 -5.44
CA ILE A 249 19.14 -3.09 -5.33
C ILE A 249 19.83 -3.11 -6.69
N GLN A 250 19.57 -2.14 -7.55
CA GLN A 250 20.41 -2.00 -8.70
C GLN A 250 21.81 -1.73 -8.18
N SER A 251 22.74 -2.66 -8.43
CA SER A 251 24.16 -2.38 -8.35
C SER A 251 24.43 -1.31 -9.38
N GLY A 252 24.22 -0.05 -9.01
CA GLY A 252 24.59 1.06 -9.85
C GLY A 252 26.09 0.91 -10.06
N THR A 253 26.48 0.73 -11.30
CA THR A 253 27.80 1.20 -11.70
C THR A 253 27.93 2.56 -11.11
N THR A 254 28.85 2.71 -10.17
CA THR A 254 29.23 3.98 -9.60
C THR A 254 29.57 4.92 -10.74
N GLY A 255 28.56 5.61 -11.27
CA GLY A 255 28.80 6.81 -12.05
C GLY A 255 29.59 7.73 -11.15
N SER A 256 30.48 8.52 -11.73
CA SER A 256 31.48 9.38 -11.04
C SER A 256 30.90 10.37 -10.01
N SER A 257 29.71 10.19 -9.50
CA SER A 257 29.10 10.99 -8.43
C SER A 257 28.58 10.16 -7.22
N GLY A 258 28.94 8.88 -7.10
CA GLY A 258 28.75 8.13 -5.84
C GLY A 258 27.31 7.87 -5.40
N THR A 259 26.31 8.02 -6.28
CA THR A 259 24.91 7.72 -5.95
C THR A 259 24.64 6.24 -6.13
N THR A 260 24.47 5.53 -5.04
CA THR A 260 23.86 4.20 -5.00
C THR A 260 22.44 4.31 -5.55
N SER A 261 22.11 3.64 -6.65
CA SER A 261 20.74 3.55 -7.15
C SER A 261 19.95 2.68 -6.17
N HIS A 262 18.93 3.29 -5.56
CA HIS A 262 18.06 2.60 -4.64
C HIS A 262 16.89 1.99 -5.40
N GLY A 263 16.39 0.83 -4.95
CA GLY A 263 15.24 0.16 -5.56
C GLY A 263 13.90 0.85 -5.33
N TYR A 264 13.85 1.89 -4.50
CA TYR A 264 12.64 2.68 -4.27
C TYR A 264 12.94 4.11 -3.78
N TYR A 265 11.97 4.98 -4.00
CA TYR A 265 12.05 6.42 -3.71
C TYR A 265 10.76 6.88 -3.04
N VAL A 266 10.87 7.94 -2.22
CA VAL A 266 9.69 8.64 -1.67
C VAL A 266 9.38 9.86 -2.53
N ILE A 267 8.12 10.05 -2.90
CA ILE A 267 7.64 11.31 -3.48
C ILE A 267 7.35 12.27 -2.31
N ASN A 268 8.20 13.28 -2.15
CA ASN A 268 8.09 14.29 -1.10
C ASN A 268 8.62 15.66 -1.57
N SER A 269 8.38 15.98 -2.83
CA SER A 269 8.73 17.28 -3.41
C SER A 269 7.65 18.33 -3.15
N SER A 270 7.92 19.55 -3.56
CA SER A 270 6.93 20.64 -3.54
C SER A 270 5.78 20.43 -4.55
N ASP A 271 5.97 19.58 -5.57
CA ASP A 271 4.94 19.24 -6.56
C ASP A 271 4.77 17.72 -6.70
N VAL A 272 4.19 17.13 -5.66
CA VAL A 272 3.89 15.69 -5.59
C VAL A 272 3.00 15.19 -6.75
N VAL A 273 2.18 16.08 -7.33
CA VAL A 273 1.31 15.74 -8.47
C VAL A 273 2.13 15.52 -9.73
N THR A 274 3.02 16.44 -10.05
CA THR A 274 3.91 16.31 -11.21
C THR A 274 4.81 15.09 -11.07
N ASP A 275 5.37 14.83 -9.89
CA ASP A 275 6.21 13.66 -9.66
C ASP A 275 5.42 12.35 -9.81
N ALA A 276 4.20 12.27 -9.24
CA ALA A 276 3.35 11.09 -9.38
C ALA A 276 2.94 10.85 -10.84
N LYS A 277 2.57 11.91 -11.57
CA LYS A 277 2.28 11.81 -13.02
C LYS A 277 3.51 11.36 -13.81
N THR A 278 4.67 11.92 -13.48
CA THR A 278 5.95 11.55 -14.12
C THR A 278 6.26 10.07 -13.89
N ALA A 279 6.10 9.56 -12.68
CA ALA A 279 6.28 8.14 -12.39
C ALA A 279 5.33 7.29 -13.22
N ILE A 280 4.03 7.57 -13.19
CA ILE A 280 3.00 6.81 -13.89
C ILE A 280 3.22 6.84 -15.41
N ALA A 281 3.51 8.01 -16.00
CA ALA A 281 3.80 8.14 -17.42
C ALA A 281 5.06 7.38 -17.86
N ASN A 282 5.92 7.03 -16.91
CA ASN A 282 7.10 6.21 -17.10
C ASN A 282 6.90 4.74 -16.65
N HIS A 283 5.67 4.24 -16.61
CA HIS A 283 5.29 2.87 -16.26
C HIS A 283 5.57 2.48 -14.79
N LEU A 284 5.71 3.46 -13.91
CA LEU A 284 5.94 3.23 -12.50
C LEU A 284 4.67 3.59 -11.71
N PRO A 285 3.90 2.61 -11.22
CA PRO A 285 2.77 2.89 -10.33
C PRO A 285 3.27 3.54 -9.03
N VAL A 286 2.44 4.40 -8.46
CA VAL A 286 2.78 5.09 -7.21
C VAL A 286 2.01 4.43 -6.07
N MET A 287 2.71 3.83 -5.12
CA MET A 287 2.13 3.33 -3.88
C MET A 287 1.72 4.51 -3.00
N MET A 288 0.44 4.62 -2.68
CA MET A 288 -0.11 5.72 -1.89
C MET A 288 -0.77 5.23 -0.62
N GLY A 289 -0.35 5.80 0.50
CA GLY A 289 -1.03 5.69 1.78
C GLY A 289 -1.82 6.96 2.10
N PHE A 290 -3.09 6.83 2.49
CA PHE A 290 -3.94 7.99 2.76
C PHE A 290 -4.90 7.76 3.92
N ASN A 291 -5.33 8.84 4.52
CA ASN A 291 -6.32 8.88 5.58
C ASN A 291 -7.73 8.81 4.99
N VAL A 292 -8.52 7.86 5.46
CA VAL A 292 -9.93 7.69 5.08
C VAL A 292 -10.80 8.37 6.13
N TYR A 293 -11.59 9.34 5.68
CA TYR A 293 -12.59 10.01 6.49
C TYR A 293 -13.99 9.51 6.11
N ASP A 294 -14.95 9.65 7.03
CA ASP A 294 -16.36 9.26 6.84
C ASP A 294 -17.10 10.16 5.84
N ASN A 295 -16.48 10.40 4.69
CA ASN A 295 -17.09 11.07 3.57
C ASN A 295 -18.18 10.14 2.99
N SER A 296 -19.44 10.57 3.07
CA SER A 296 -20.58 9.77 2.63
C SER A 296 -20.44 9.28 1.18
N GLN A 297 -19.84 10.07 0.29
CA GLN A 297 -19.65 9.65 -1.10
C GLN A 297 -18.71 8.44 -1.22
N TYR A 298 -17.61 8.40 -0.44
CA TYR A 298 -16.68 7.28 -0.47
C TYR A 298 -17.28 6.00 0.10
N LEU A 299 -18.11 6.12 1.13
CA LEU A 299 -18.74 4.99 1.80
C LEU A 299 -19.89 4.38 0.99
N TYR A 300 -20.56 5.19 0.16
CA TYR A 300 -21.65 4.74 -0.72
C TYR A 300 -21.18 4.01 -1.97
N PHE A 301 -19.89 3.84 -2.20
CA PHE A 301 -19.39 3.05 -3.33
C PHE A 301 -19.72 1.56 -3.22
N GLU A 302 -20.02 1.06 -2.02
CA GLU A 302 -20.49 -0.30 -1.82
C GLU A 302 -21.98 -0.44 -2.19
N GLY A 303 -22.26 -1.41 -3.05
CA GLY A 303 -23.65 -1.79 -3.39
C GLY A 303 -24.38 -0.86 -4.35
N LEU A 304 -23.76 0.20 -4.84
CA LEU A 304 -24.31 0.94 -5.97
C LEU A 304 -24.10 0.11 -7.23
N GLY A 305 -25.15 -0.52 -7.70
CA GLY A 305 -25.17 -1.09 -9.04
C GLY A 305 -24.67 -0.03 -10.02
N ILE A 306 -23.52 -0.29 -10.64
CA ILE A 306 -22.76 0.72 -11.39
C ILE A 306 -23.54 1.11 -12.62
N GLN A 307 -24.14 2.28 -12.58
CA GLN A 307 -24.81 2.92 -13.70
C GLN A 307 -23.93 4.06 -14.21
N GLY A 308 -23.10 3.75 -15.21
CA GLY A 308 -22.41 4.76 -16.00
C GLY A 308 -21.23 5.46 -15.32
N TYR A 309 -20.24 5.78 -16.13
CA TYR A 309 -19.07 6.55 -15.74
C TYR A 309 -19.44 8.04 -15.57
N ALA A 310 -19.22 8.53 -14.34
CA ALA A 310 -18.97 9.94 -14.11
C ALA A 310 -17.89 10.04 -13.04
N PRO A 311 -16.75 10.71 -13.26
CA PRO A 311 -15.69 10.88 -12.24
C PRO A 311 -16.27 11.39 -10.92
N ASN A 312 -17.30 12.23 -11.01
CA ASN A 312 -17.97 12.83 -9.85
C ASN A 312 -18.66 11.82 -8.92
N ASN A 313 -18.96 10.60 -9.38
CA ASN A 313 -19.68 9.62 -8.59
C ASN A 313 -18.76 8.71 -7.77
N PHE A 314 -17.48 8.56 -8.18
CA PHE A 314 -16.50 7.68 -7.55
C PHE A 314 -15.26 8.42 -7.14
N THR A 315 -15.39 9.69 -6.81
CA THR A 315 -14.28 10.55 -6.42
C THR A 315 -14.20 10.67 -4.89
N TYR A 316 -13.06 10.27 -4.32
CA TYR A 316 -12.79 10.52 -2.91
C TYR A 316 -12.25 11.93 -2.72
N ASN A 317 -13.09 12.82 -2.21
CA ASN A 317 -12.71 14.20 -1.91
C ASN A 317 -13.30 14.68 -0.56
N PRO A 318 -12.57 14.52 0.55
CA PRO A 318 -13.01 15.02 1.84
C PRO A 318 -12.67 16.52 2.07
N LEU A 319 -12.25 17.25 1.01
CA LEU A 319 -11.88 18.65 1.09
C LEU A 319 -13.01 19.56 0.60
N THR A 320 -13.06 20.76 1.17
CA THR A 320 -13.86 21.85 0.65
C THR A 320 -13.26 22.40 -0.64
N SER A 321 -14.00 23.29 -1.34
CA SER A 321 -13.46 24.00 -2.51
C SER A 321 -12.24 24.88 -2.21
N SER A 322 -12.04 25.27 -0.95
CA SER A 322 -10.83 25.98 -0.48
C SER A 322 -9.68 25.05 -0.08
N GLY A 323 -9.81 23.73 -0.26
CA GLY A 323 -8.77 22.75 0.05
C GLY A 323 -8.63 22.39 1.53
N LEU A 324 -9.57 22.82 2.38
CA LEU A 324 -9.59 22.46 3.79
C LEU A 324 -10.40 21.17 4.01
N LEU A 325 -10.03 20.39 5.01
CA LEU A 325 -10.85 19.23 5.41
C LEU A 325 -12.26 19.71 5.78
N VAL A 326 -13.28 19.03 5.26
CA VAL A 326 -14.69 19.31 5.59
C VAL A 326 -14.89 19.13 7.08
N SER A 327 -15.52 20.13 7.72
CA SER A 327 -15.74 20.12 9.17
C SER A 327 -16.67 18.98 9.56
N GLY A 328 -16.37 18.32 10.69
CA GLY A 328 -17.18 17.27 11.27
C GLY A 328 -16.91 15.87 10.73
N LEU A 329 -16.08 15.70 9.68
CA LEU A 329 -15.65 14.39 9.22
C LEU A 329 -14.79 13.70 10.28
N LYS A 330 -15.01 12.39 10.47
CA LYS A 330 -14.24 11.55 11.38
C LYS A 330 -13.24 10.72 10.59
N LEU A 331 -12.02 10.59 11.13
CA LEU A 331 -11.03 9.67 10.61
C LEU A 331 -11.46 8.23 10.89
N LEU A 332 -11.61 7.42 9.85
CA LEU A 332 -11.95 6.00 9.95
C LEU A 332 -10.69 5.13 10.08
N GLY A 333 -9.59 5.54 9.44
CA GLY A 333 -8.31 4.82 9.48
C GLY A 333 -7.44 5.21 8.30
N GLY A 334 -6.31 4.52 8.16
CA GLY A 334 -5.41 4.67 7.02
C GLY A 334 -5.57 3.53 6.02
N HIS A 335 -5.49 3.82 4.72
CA HIS A 335 -5.61 2.85 3.64
C HIS A 335 -4.46 3.01 2.64
N ALA A 336 -4.09 1.93 1.96
CA ALA A 336 -3.02 1.89 0.98
C ALA A 336 -3.52 1.35 -0.36
N VAL A 337 -3.23 2.07 -1.45
CA VAL A 337 -3.60 1.70 -2.82
C VAL A 337 -2.54 2.17 -3.81
N PRO A 338 -2.35 1.51 -4.97
CA PRO A 338 -1.55 2.06 -6.05
C PRO A 338 -2.34 3.10 -6.84
N LEU A 339 -1.67 4.22 -7.19
CA LEU A 339 -2.08 5.11 -8.27
C LEU A 339 -1.59 4.50 -9.57
N ILE A 340 -2.50 4.22 -10.48
CA ILE A 340 -2.20 3.52 -11.74
C ILE A 340 -2.48 4.37 -12.98
N GLY A 341 -3.03 5.55 -12.80
CA GLY A 341 -3.33 6.45 -13.90
C GLY A 341 -3.66 7.86 -13.43
N TYR A 342 -3.81 8.75 -14.40
CA TYR A 342 -4.26 10.12 -14.17
C TYR A 342 -5.00 10.71 -15.37
N ILE A 343 -5.81 11.72 -15.10
CA ILE A 343 -6.55 12.49 -16.11
C ILE A 343 -6.45 13.97 -15.74
N ASP A 344 -5.87 14.78 -16.63
CA ASP A 344 -5.91 16.25 -16.52
C ASP A 344 -7.30 16.74 -16.94
N ASP A 345 -7.99 17.37 -16.03
CA ASP A 345 -9.33 17.92 -16.24
C ASP A 345 -9.48 19.19 -15.38
N ALA A 346 -9.52 20.34 -16.04
CA ALA A 346 -9.62 21.64 -15.37
C ALA A 346 -10.90 21.79 -14.53
N SER A 347 -11.91 20.98 -14.77
CA SER A 347 -13.16 20.99 -13.98
C SER A 347 -13.00 20.28 -12.63
N GLN A 348 -11.94 19.47 -12.46
CA GLN A 348 -11.68 18.73 -11.23
C GLN A 348 -10.84 19.54 -10.23
N PRO A 349 -11.03 19.35 -8.92
CA PRO A 349 -10.27 20.05 -7.90
C PRO A 349 -8.76 19.83 -8.03
N GLY A 350 -8.03 20.91 -8.30
CA GLY A 350 -6.59 20.87 -8.51
C GLY A 350 -6.13 20.62 -9.94
N GLY A 351 -7.07 20.54 -10.91
CA GLY A 351 -6.80 20.41 -12.34
C GLY A 351 -6.76 18.99 -12.88
N GLY A 352 -7.28 18.02 -12.13
CA GLY A 352 -7.35 16.63 -12.57
C GLY A 352 -7.52 15.64 -11.45
N VAL A 353 -7.50 14.34 -11.81
CA VAL A 353 -7.66 13.22 -10.89
C VAL A 353 -6.63 12.12 -11.16
N PHE A 354 -6.21 11.41 -10.11
CA PHE A 354 -5.55 10.13 -10.21
C PHE A 354 -6.58 8.99 -10.24
N ILE A 355 -6.22 7.91 -10.91
CA ILE A 355 -6.97 6.65 -10.93
C ILE A 355 -6.31 5.72 -9.92
N CYS A 356 -7.08 5.30 -8.92
CA CYS A 356 -6.64 4.46 -7.82
C CYS A 356 -7.24 3.05 -7.99
N GLN A 357 -6.43 2.03 -7.88
CA GLN A 357 -6.88 0.64 -7.81
C GLN A 357 -7.09 0.26 -6.36
N ASN A 358 -8.31 -0.20 -6.01
CA ASN A 358 -8.63 -0.63 -4.65
C ASN A 358 -8.65 -2.15 -4.52
N SER A 359 -8.57 -2.64 -3.29
CA SER A 359 -8.58 -4.05 -2.92
C SER A 359 -9.86 -4.46 -2.16
N TRP A 360 -11.02 -3.95 -2.59
CA TRP A 360 -12.34 -4.21 -1.97
C TRP A 360 -13.36 -4.80 -2.95
N SER A 361 -12.93 -5.72 -3.80
CA SER A 361 -13.70 -6.36 -4.87
C SER A 361 -14.15 -5.44 -6.00
N THR A 362 -14.63 -6.05 -7.09
CA THR A 362 -15.18 -5.34 -8.25
C THR A 362 -16.59 -4.76 -8.01
N SER A 363 -17.25 -5.14 -6.91
CA SER A 363 -18.54 -4.58 -6.52
C SER A 363 -18.43 -3.23 -5.83
N TRP A 364 -17.24 -2.85 -5.38
CA TRP A 364 -16.98 -1.55 -4.76
C TRP A 364 -16.48 -0.54 -5.81
N GLY A 365 -16.86 0.73 -5.63
CA GLY A 365 -16.40 1.82 -6.49
C GLY A 365 -16.76 1.62 -7.95
N TYR A 366 -15.95 2.15 -8.84
CA TYR A 366 -16.07 1.90 -10.26
C TYR A 366 -15.34 0.61 -10.65
N HIS A 367 -16.00 -0.53 -10.51
CA HIS A 367 -15.38 -1.86 -10.73
C HIS A 367 -14.08 -2.10 -9.93
N GLY A 368 -14.01 -1.60 -8.70
CA GLY A 368 -12.86 -1.68 -7.85
C GLY A 368 -11.91 -0.48 -7.93
N TYR A 369 -12.23 0.52 -8.76
CA TYR A 369 -11.42 1.74 -8.88
C TYR A 369 -12.14 2.94 -8.27
N PHE A 370 -11.38 3.98 -7.93
CA PHE A 370 -11.89 5.29 -7.55
C PHE A 370 -10.95 6.40 -8.04
N TYR A 371 -11.41 7.64 -7.95
CA TYR A 371 -10.68 8.81 -8.40
C TYR A 371 -10.26 9.66 -7.21
N LEU A 372 -9.03 10.17 -7.26
CA LEU A 372 -8.46 11.04 -6.25
C LEU A 372 -8.08 12.38 -6.90
N PRO A 373 -8.75 13.50 -6.58
CA PRO A 373 -8.38 14.81 -7.11
C PRO A 373 -6.93 15.20 -6.78
N TYR A 374 -6.30 15.94 -7.67
CA TYR A 374 -4.93 16.44 -7.45
C TYR A 374 -4.81 17.29 -6.19
N SER A 375 -5.86 18.06 -5.86
CA SER A 375 -5.92 18.81 -4.61
C SER A 375 -5.86 17.91 -3.37
N VAL A 376 -6.43 16.72 -3.43
CA VAL A 376 -6.42 15.74 -2.33
C VAL A 376 -5.03 15.14 -2.15
N LEU A 377 -4.33 14.79 -3.25
CA LEU A 377 -2.95 14.31 -3.16
C LEU A 377 -2.00 15.33 -2.53
N ARG A 378 -2.21 16.63 -2.80
CA ARG A 378 -1.42 17.73 -2.19
C ARG A 378 -1.72 17.96 -0.71
N SER A 379 -2.82 17.43 -0.20
CA SER A 379 -3.25 17.66 1.18
C SER A 379 -2.55 16.70 2.15
N THR A 380 -1.62 17.21 2.94
CA THR A 380 -0.93 16.42 3.97
C THR A 380 -1.86 15.93 5.10
N LYS A 381 -3.08 16.45 5.18
CA LYS A 381 -4.13 15.91 6.07
C LYS A 381 -4.68 14.58 5.54
N ILE A 382 -4.74 14.42 4.23
CA ILE A 382 -5.27 13.23 3.57
C ILE A 382 -4.14 12.27 3.21
N VAL A 383 -3.09 12.76 2.55
CA VAL A 383 -1.90 11.99 2.19
C VAL A 383 -0.71 12.55 2.99
N PRO A 384 -0.41 11.98 4.16
CA PRO A 384 0.69 12.45 4.99
C PRO A 384 2.03 12.34 4.27
N ALA A 385 2.97 13.23 4.61
CA ALA A 385 4.33 13.16 4.09
C ALA A 385 4.95 11.77 4.36
N GLY A 386 5.72 11.25 3.41
CA GLY A 386 6.30 9.91 3.50
C GLY A 386 5.36 8.77 3.12
N ASN A 387 4.15 9.04 2.64
CA ASN A 387 3.18 8.00 2.26
C ASN A 387 3.04 7.79 0.74
N LEU A 388 3.95 8.35 -0.07
CA LEU A 388 3.99 8.12 -1.51
C LEU A 388 5.33 7.49 -1.89
N TYR A 389 5.30 6.33 -2.52
CA TYR A 389 6.51 5.60 -2.92
C TYR A 389 6.46 5.17 -4.38
N VAL A 390 7.63 5.17 -5.01
CA VAL A 390 7.88 4.61 -6.33
C VAL A 390 8.96 3.54 -6.20
N ALA A 391 8.70 2.36 -6.74
CA ALA A 391 9.69 1.31 -6.85
C ALA A 391 10.23 1.25 -8.29
N ILE A 392 11.52 0.92 -8.43
CA ILE A 392 12.21 0.77 -9.72
C ILE A 392 12.85 -0.62 -9.73
N ILE A 393 12.57 -1.38 -10.80
CA ILE A 393 13.15 -2.71 -11.05
C ILE A 393 14.43 -2.59 -11.86
#